data_b9a7caa432957ffc7d2ecd39196cb8f2
#
_entry.id   b9a7caa432957ffc7d2ecd39196cb8f2
#
_cell.length_a   1.000
_cell.length_b   1.000
_cell.length_c   1.000
_cell.angle_alpha   90.00
_cell.angle_beta   90.00
_cell.angle_gamma   90.00
#
_symmetry.space_group_name_H-M   'P 1'
#
loop_
_entity.id
_entity.type
_entity.pdbx_description
1 polymer ?
#
loop_
_entity_poly.entity_id
_entity_poly.type
_entity_poly.pdbx_seq_one_letter_code
_entity_poly.pdbx_strand_id
1 'polypeptide(L)'
;SIDFRLLLDKFGDKVDYNWLLLGKGNPKHQPRYCESELVQGEVEIIHNPKTPEPIDDRSVTLYDITAAANLKTLFTNKKQYALGKILIPNISVCDGAVYVNGDSMYPILKSGDIIGYKEISSFDNVIYGEIYLVSFMIDGDEYLAVKYVNRSEKEGYLKLVSYNTHHEPMDIPFASINAMAIVKFSIRRHMMM
;
A
#
# COMPACT_ATOMS: atom_id res chain seq x y z
N SER A 1 -16.33 -61.39 -11.63
CA SER A 1 -15.56 -60.34 -10.94
C SER A 1 -15.94 -58.98 -11.52
N ILE A 2 -16.37 -58.10 -10.65
CA ILE A 2 -16.76 -56.71 -11.02
C ILE A 2 -15.47 -55.97 -11.35
N ASP A 3 -15.38 -55.41 -12.57
CA ASP A 3 -14.21 -54.61 -12.94
C ASP A 3 -14.32 -53.21 -12.32
N PHE A 4 -13.56 -53.03 -11.27
CA PHE A 4 -13.53 -51.80 -10.50
C PHE A 4 -13.09 -50.55 -11.31
N ARG A 5 -12.28 -50.77 -12.37
CA ARG A 5 -11.83 -49.66 -13.22
C ARG A 5 -12.95 -49.09 -14.05
N LEU A 6 -13.85 -49.96 -14.52
CA LEU A 6 -15.01 -49.56 -15.33
C LEU A 6 -16.06 -48.85 -14.49
N LEU A 7 -16.18 -49.18 -13.19
CA LEU A 7 -17.02 -48.48 -12.23
C LEU A 7 -16.49 -47.08 -11.87
N LEU A 8 -15.18 -46.96 -11.70
CA LEU A 8 -14.50 -45.69 -11.47
C LEU A 8 -14.65 -44.71 -12.64
N ASP A 9 -14.47 -45.22 -13.87
CA ASP A 9 -14.55 -44.39 -15.08
C ASP A 9 -15.97 -43.86 -15.35
N LYS A 10 -16.96 -44.66 -14.99
CA LYS A 10 -18.36 -44.35 -15.27
C LYS A 10 -19.10 -43.61 -14.16
N PHE A 11 -18.66 -43.71 -12.92
CA PHE A 11 -19.36 -43.19 -11.73
C PHE A 11 -18.44 -42.49 -10.70
N GLY A 12 -17.17 -42.25 -11.04
CA GLY A 12 -16.16 -41.74 -10.14
C GLY A 12 -16.53 -40.44 -9.41
N ASP A 13 -17.28 -39.58 -10.08
CA ASP A 13 -17.70 -38.29 -9.54
C ASP A 13 -19.05 -38.35 -8.77
N LYS A 14 -19.70 -39.51 -8.78
CA LYS A 14 -21.07 -39.66 -8.26
C LYS A 14 -21.20 -40.57 -7.03
N VAL A 15 -20.13 -41.29 -6.69
CA VAL A 15 -20.16 -42.31 -5.62
C VAL A 15 -19.04 -42.07 -4.64
N ASP A 16 -19.36 -42.10 -3.33
CA ASP A 16 -18.36 -42.05 -2.26
C ASP A 16 -17.57 -43.34 -2.18
N TYR A 17 -16.24 -43.27 -2.30
CA TYR A 17 -15.34 -44.42 -2.30
C TYR A 17 -15.32 -45.17 -1.00
N ASN A 18 -15.46 -44.49 0.16
CA ASN A 18 -15.51 -45.15 1.47
C ASN A 18 -16.79 -45.99 1.63
N TRP A 19 -17.89 -45.50 1.04
CA TRP A 19 -19.11 -46.30 1.02
C TRP A 19 -18.97 -47.52 0.08
N LEU A 20 -18.34 -47.33 -1.09
CA LEU A 20 -18.17 -48.42 -2.07
C LEU A 20 -17.25 -49.54 -1.53
N LEU A 21 -16.20 -49.17 -0.82
CA LEU A 21 -15.17 -50.13 -0.34
C LEU A 21 -15.45 -50.68 1.04
N LEU A 22 -16.02 -49.91 1.93
CA LEU A 22 -16.15 -50.22 3.36
C LEU A 22 -17.59 -50.32 3.84
N GLY A 23 -18.57 -49.99 2.99
CA GLY A 23 -19.97 -50.00 3.36
C GLY A 23 -20.34 -48.94 4.41
N LYS A 24 -19.47 -47.95 4.65
CA LYS A 24 -19.67 -46.90 5.63
C LYS A 24 -19.84 -45.55 4.95
N GLY A 25 -20.90 -44.84 5.28
CA GLY A 25 -21.18 -43.48 4.71
C GLY A 25 -22.39 -43.47 3.81
N ASN A 26 -22.51 -42.41 2.99
CA ASN A 26 -23.61 -42.18 2.06
C ASN A 26 -23.20 -42.62 0.65
N PRO A 27 -24.03 -43.44 -0.07
CA PRO A 27 -23.69 -43.88 -1.44
C PRO A 27 -23.52 -42.76 -2.45
N LYS A 28 -24.09 -41.59 -2.21
CA LYS A 28 -23.96 -40.44 -3.10
C LYS A 28 -22.78 -39.60 -2.66
N HIS A 29 -21.85 -39.32 -3.58
CA HIS A 29 -20.85 -38.28 -3.39
C HIS A 29 -21.61 -36.94 -3.28
N GLN A 30 -21.71 -36.42 -2.07
CA GLN A 30 -22.14 -35.04 -1.89
C GLN A 30 -20.92 -34.17 -2.20
N PRO A 31 -20.97 -33.30 -3.25
CA PRO A 31 -19.97 -32.27 -3.34
C PRO A 31 -20.04 -31.47 -2.03
N ARG A 32 -18.91 -31.33 -1.35
CA ARG A 32 -18.80 -30.42 -0.20
C ARG A 32 -18.89 -28.98 -0.75
N TYR A 33 -20.08 -28.59 -1.10
CA TYR A 33 -20.41 -27.17 -1.09
C TYR A 33 -20.48 -26.83 0.40
N CYS A 34 -19.57 -26.01 0.87
CA CYS A 34 -19.84 -25.28 2.09
C CYS A 34 -21.08 -24.45 1.83
N GLU A 35 -22.24 -24.91 2.28
CA GLU A 35 -23.35 -24.02 2.51
C GLU A 35 -22.89 -23.03 3.57
N SER A 36 -22.26 -21.95 3.14
CA SER A 36 -22.18 -20.75 3.95
C SER A 36 -23.61 -20.24 4.03
N GLU A 37 -24.25 -20.44 5.17
CA GLU A 37 -25.38 -19.62 5.57
C GLU A 37 -25.01 -18.17 5.27
N LEU A 38 -25.80 -17.52 4.44
CA LEU A 38 -25.74 -16.10 4.18
C LEU A 38 -26.10 -15.36 5.47
N VAL A 39 -25.14 -15.24 6.37
CA VAL A 39 -25.20 -14.27 7.46
C VAL A 39 -24.88 -12.91 6.87
N GLN A 40 -25.85 -12.03 6.96
CA GLN A 40 -25.76 -10.65 6.52
C GLN A 40 -24.53 -9.98 7.10
N GLY A 41 -23.60 -9.54 6.25
CA GLY A 41 -22.83 -8.34 6.50
C GLY A 41 -21.38 -8.48 6.89
N GLU A 42 -20.74 -9.65 6.91
CA GLU A 42 -19.29 -9.72 7.08
C GLU A 42 -18.64 -10.61 6.01
N VAL A 43 -17.79 -10.00 5.20
CA VAL A 43 -16.94 -10.74 4.27
C VAL A 43 -15.79 -11.31 5.09
N GLU A 44 -15.90 -12.55 5.54
CA GLU A 44 -14.77 -13.28 6.09
C GLU A 44 -13.77 -13.59 4.97
N ILE A 45 -12.64 -12.91 4.99
CA ILE A 45 -11.51 -13.29 4.15
C ILE A 45 -10.89 -14.54 4.76
N ILE A 46 -11.17 -15.71 4.18
CA ILE A 46 -10.57 -16.97 4.60
C ILE A 46 -9.08 -16.93 4.30
N HIS A 47 -8.28 -16.58 5.27
CA HIS A 47 -6.83 -16.78 5.24
C HIS A 47 -6.54 -18.26 5.41
N ASN A 48 -5.90 -18.85 4.42
CA ASN A 48 -5.41 -20.22 4.50
C ASN A 48 -4.33 -20.33 5.60
N PRO A 49 -4.54 -21.00 6.73
CA PRO A 49 -3.62 -20.96 7.86
C PRO A 49 -2.44 -21.90 7.63
N LYS A 50 -1.46 -21.45 6.85
CA LYS A 50 -0.12 -22.02 6.93
C LYS A 50 0.76 -21.11 7.77
N THR A 51 0.64 -21.19 9.06
CA THR A 51 1.32 -20.47 10.15
C THR A 51 0.50 -19.28 10.68
N PRO A 52 0.12 -19.28 11.95
CA PRO A 52 -0.39 -18.09 12.61
C PRO A 52 0.80 -17.20 12.98
N GLU A 53 1.33 -16.48 12.00
CA GLU A 53 2.11 -15.30 12.30
C GLU A 53 1.13 -14.23 12.79
N PRO A 54 1.39 -13.55 13.91
CA PRO A 54 0.55 -12.44 14.33
C PRO A 54 0.54 -11.43 13.20
N ILE A 55 -0.64 -11.19 12.61
CA ILE A 55 -0.86 -10.13 11.64
C ILE A 55 -0.52 -8.85 12.36
N ASP A 56 0.55 -8.19 11.92
CA ASP A 56 0.94 -6.90 12.45
C ASP A 56 -0.10 -5.87 11.99
N ASP A 57 -1.04 -5.60 12.86
CA ASP A 57 -2.25 -4.79 12.62
C ASP A 57 -1.93 -3.29 12.67
N ARG A 58 -0.77 -2.89 12.11
CA ARG A 58 -0.35 -1.49 12.09
C ARG A 58 -1.22 -0.70 11.15
N SER A 59 -1.99 0.21 11.71
CA SER A 59 -2.71 1.20 10.94
C SER A 59 -1.85 2.44 10.69
N VAL A 60 -1.87 2.97 9.47
CA VAL A 60 -1.26 4.24 9.11
C VAL A 60 -2.34 5.29 8.98
N THR A 61 -2.19 6.43 9.65
CA THR A 61 -3.16 7.52 9.56
C THR A 61 -2.99 8.27 8.24
N LEU A 62 -4.09 8.43 7.51
CA LEU A 62 -4.17 9.26 6.30
C LEU A 62 -4.48 10.69 6.70
N TYR A 63 -3.70 11.65 6.19
CA TYR A 63 -3.84 13.07 6.51
C TYR A 63 -4.20 13.90 5.28
N ASP A 64 -4.91 15.00 5.53
CA ASP A 64 -5.16 16.04 4.53
C ASP A 64 -4.01 17.06 4.53
N ILE A 65 -3.09 16.88 3.58
CA ILE A 65 -1.97 17.80 3.39
C ILE A 65 -2.39 19.15 2.84
N THR A 66 -3.50 19.21 2.10
CA THR A 66 -4.01 20.47 1.52
C THR A 66 -4.62 21.37 2.58
N ALA A 67 -5.30 20.77 3.55
CA ALA A 67 -5.84 21.50 4.71
C ALA A 67 -4.73 21.99 5.67
N ALA A 68 -3.58 21.30 5.69
CA ALA A 68 -2.46 21.64 6.57
C ALA A 68 -1.64 22.85 6.10
N ALA A 69 -1.89 23.35 4.90
CA ALA A 69 -1.13 24.40 4.23
C ALA A 69 0.33 24.03 3.91
N ASN A 70 1.03 23.32 4.83
CA ASN A 70 2.40 22.86 4.62
C ASN A 70 2.75 21.60 5.41
N LEU A 71 3.85 20.96 5.03
CA LEU A 71 4.29 19.69 5.61
C LEU A 71 4.75 19.83 7.08
N LYS A 72 5.39 20.93 7.42
CA LYS A 72 5.83 21.22 8.80
C LYS A 72 4.64 21.38 9.75
N THR A 73 3.61 22.08 9.31
CA THR A 73 2.35 22.26 10.06
C THR A 73 1.64 20.91 10.23
N LEU A 74 1.61 20.08 9.18
CA LEU A 74 1.07 18.72 9.27
C LEU A 74 1.81 17.90 10.32
N PHE A 75 3.14 17.89 10.31
CA PHE A 75 3.94 17.11 11.26
C PHE A 75 3.75 17.56 12.70
N THR A 76 3.56 18.86 12.92
CA THR A 76 3.34 19.44 14.26
C THR A 76 1.93 19.16 14.79
N ASN A 77 0.91 19.21 13.93
CA ASN A 77 -0.51 19.16 14.33
C ASN A 77 -1.27 17.99 13.71
N LYS A 78 -0.66 16.80 13.62
CA LYS A 78 -1.21 15.61 12.95
C LYS A 78 -2.68 15.32 13.26
N LYS A 79 -3.08 15.43 14.53
CA LYS A 79 -4.47 15.09 14.95
C LYS A 79 -5.53 15.93 14.24
N GLN A 80 -5.23 17.18 13.91
CA GLN A 80 -6.17 18.11 13.30
C GLN A 80 -6.48 17.76 11.84
N TYR A 81 -5.53 17.13 11.14
CA TYR A 81 -5.58 16.85 9.70
C TYR A 81 -5.87 15.39 9.37
N ALA A 82 -6.22 14.57 10.37
CA ALA A 82 -6.50 13.16 10.16
C ALA A 82 -7.82 12.95 9.42
N LEU A 83 -7.77 12.29 8.25
CA LEU A 83 -8.92 11.89 7.45
C LEU A 83 -9.44 10.50 7.80
N GLY A 84 -8.54 9.58 8.17
CA GLY A 84 -8.87 8.19 8.44
C GLY A 84 -7.65 7.34 8.70
N LYS A 85 -7.84 6.03 8.72
CA LYS A 85 -6.77 5.04 8.91
C LYS A 85 -6.74 4.06 7.75
N ILE A 86 -5.54 3.67 7.36
CA ILE A 86 -5.29 2.65 6.35
C ILE A 86 -4.68 1.45 7.07
N LEU A 87 -5.30 0.28 6.90
CA LEU A 87 -4.82 -0.98 7.44
C LEU A 87 -4.21 -1.81 6.32
N ILE A 88 -2.94 -2.09 6.39
CA ILE A 88 -2.22 -2.92 5.42
C ILE A 88 -1.37 -3.91 6.21
N PRO A 89 -1.59 -5.22 6.04
CA PRO A 89 -0.76 -6.22 6.70
C PRO A 89 0.72 -6.08 6.32
N ASN A 90 1.61 -6.28 7.30
CA ASN A 90 3.06 -6.29 7.10
C ASN A 90 3.67 -5.02 6.49
N ILE A 91 3.04 -3.86 6.70
CA ILE A 91 3.54 -2.59 6.19
C ILE A 91 4.73 -2.10 7.00
N SER A 92 5.69 -1.45 6.33
CA SER A 92 6.80 -0.77 7.00
C SER A 92 6.28 0.32 7.94
N VAL A 93 6.99 0.55 9.04
CA VAL A 93 6.67 1.63 9.98
C VAL A 93 6.65 2.97 9.26
N CYS A 94 5.52 3.66 9.33
CA CYS A 94 5.27 4.96 8.73
C CYS A 94 4.70 5.92 9.76
N ASP A 95 5.01 7.21 9.59
CA ASP A 95 4.50 8.27 10.46
C ASP A 95 3.15 8.82 9.98
N GLY A 96 2.78 8.50 8.73
CA GLY A 96 1.51 8.86 8.14
C GLY A 96 1.42 8.55 6.66
N ALA A 97 0.28 8.88 6.06
CA ALA A 97 0.02 8.80 4.64
C ALA A 97 -0.66 10.08 4.15
N VAL A 98 -0.45 10.43 2.89
CA VAL A 98 -1.09 11.58 2.22
C VAL A 98 -1.44 11.24 0.78
N TYR A 99 -2.36 12.01 0.19
CA TYR A 99 -2.62 11.92 -1.24
C TYR A 99 -1.52 12.60 -2.06
N VAL A 100 -1.16 11.99 -3.17
CA VAL A 100 -0.29 12.58 -4.18
C VAL A 100 -1.08 13.59 -4.99
N ASN A 101 -0.50 14.78 -5.19
CA ASN A 101 -1.02 15.79 -6.10
C ASN A 101 0.00 16.09 -7.19
N GLY A 102 -0.49 16.31 -8.42
CA GLY A 102 0.35 16.57 -9.58
C GLY A 102 0.80 15.33 -10.35
N ASP A 103 1.58 15.54 -11.39
CA ASP A 103 1.98 14.54 -12.39
C ASP A 103 3.50 14.35 -12.49
N SER A 104 4.27 15.03 -11.66
CA SER A 104 5.74 15.04 -11.76
C SER A 104 6.38 13.67 -11.58
N MET A 105 5.69 12.74 -10.96
CA MET A 105 6.13 11.35 -10.75
C MET A 105 5.37 10.35 -11.62
N TYR A 106 4.58 10.83 -12.62
CA TYR A 106 3.90 9.95 -13.57
C TYR A 106 4.91 9.16 -14.42
N PRO A 107 4.69 7.87 -14.72
CA PRO A 107 3.58 7.01 -14.35
C PRO A 107 3.73 6.25 -13.02
N ILE A 108 4.85 6.40 -12.31
CA ILE A 108 5.10 5.69 -11.04
C ILE A 108 4.06 6.07 -9.99
N LEU A 109 3.85 7.38 -9.79
CA LEU A 109 2.79 7.92 -8.94
C LEU A 109 1.90 8.81 -9.78
N LYS A 110 0.59 8.70 -9.55
CA LYS A 110 -0.44 9.53 -10.18
C LYS A 110 -1.12 10.41 -9.15
N SER A 111 -1.66 11.54 -9.59
CA SER A 111 -2.54 12.34 -8.74
C SER A 111 -3.71 11.49 -8.23
N GLY A 112 -3.96 11.54 -6.92
CA GLY A 112 -4.94 10.72 -6.22
C GLY A 112 -4.40 9.36 -5.70
N ASP A 113 -3.17 8.96 -6.03
CA ASP A 113 -2.51 7.85 -5.35
C ASP A 113 -2.24 8.25 -3.89
N ILE A 114 -2.12 7.28 -3.00
CA ILE A 114 -1.76 7.51 -1.60
C ILE A 114 -0.31 7.09 -1.41
N ILE A 115 0.48 7.89 -0.73
CA ILE A 115 1.83 7.52 -0.30
C ILE A 115 1.91 7.48 1.22
N GLY A 116 2.54 6.42 1.75
CA GLY A 116 2.93 6.36 3.15
C GLY A 116 4.34 6.88 3.31
N TYR A 117 4.57 7.68 4.34
CA TYR A 117 5.82 8.36 4.55
C TYR A 117 6.39 8.15 5.96
N LYS A 118 7.71 8.31 6.07
CA LYS A 118 8.42 8.41 7.34
C LYS A 118 9.23 9.70 7.36
N GLU A 119 9.02 10.51 8.40
CA GLU A 119 9.72 11.78 8.59
C GLU A 119 11.21 11.57 8.78
N ILE A 120 12.01 12.47 8.25
CA ILE A 120 13.44 12.54 8.54
C ILE A 120 13.73 13.77 9.40
N SER A 121 14.53 13.57 10.44
CA SER A 121 14.88 14.61 11.41
C SER A 121 16.16 15.36 11.07
N SER A 122 16.99 14.82 10.19
CA SER A 122 18.26 15.42 9.77
C SER A 122 18.53 15.10 8.30
N PHE A 123 19.14 16.05 7.60
CA PHE A 123 19.60 15.86 6.22
C PHE A 123 20.74 14.84 6.10
N ASP A 124 21.44 14.53 7.20
CA ASP A 124 22.45 13.46 7.23
C ASP A 124 21.84 12.08 7.00
N ASN A 125 20.53 11.95 7.26
CA ASN A 125 19.79 10.71 7.09
C ASN A 125 19.16 10.55 5.70
N VAL A 126 19.48 11.44 4.74
CA VAL A 126 18.96 11.36 3.38
C VAL A 126 19.60 10.19 2.64
N ILE A 127 18.77 9.28 2.14
CA ILE A 127 19.16 8.20 1.24
C ILE A 127 18.95 8.72 -0.19
N TYR A 128 20.04 8.97 -0.90
CA TYR A 128 19.97 9.47 -2.27
C TYR A 128 19.43 8.42 -3.23
N GLY A 129 18.67 8.85 -4.23
CA GLY A 129 18.02 7.96 -5.19
C GLY A 129 16.63 7.49 -4.78
N GLU A 130 16.18 7.80 -3.58
CA GLU A 130 14.86 7.45 -3.06
C GLU A 130 13.83 8.56 -3.28
N ILE A 131 12.54 8.20 -3.17
CA ILE A 131 11.42 9.13 -3.33
C ILE A 131 11.11 9.79 -1.99
N TYR A 132 10.98 11.09 -2.00
CA TYR A 132 10.66 11.91 -0.82
C TYR A 132 9.46 12.81 -1.09
N LEU A 133 8.70 13.05 -0.04
CA LEU A 133 7.79 14.17 0.11
C LEU A 133 8.61 15.33 0.67
N VAL A 134 8.72 16.43 -0.05
CA VAL A 134 9.59 17.57 0.28
C VAL A 134 8.77 18.86 0.29
N SER A 135 8.88 19.63 1.37
CA SER A 135 8.36 21.00 1.46
C SER A 135 9.53 21.97 1.49
N PHE A 136 9.53 22.94 0.59
CA PHE A 136 10.61 23.91 0.42
C PHE A 136 10.10 25.29 -0.02
N MET A 137 10.92 26.30 0.22
CA MET A 137 10.61 27.71 -0.11
C MET A 137 11.41 28.17 -1.34
N ILE A 138 10.73 28.87 -2.27
CA ILE A 138 11.35 29.61 -3.37
C ILE A 138 10.70 30.99 -3.41
N ASP A 139 11.50 32.04 -3.35
CA ASP A 139 11.06 33.44 -3.44
C ASP A 139 9.92 33.84 -2.48
N GLY A 140 9.86 33.18 -1.31
CA GLY A 140 8.84 33.41 -0.29
C GLY A 140 7.61 32.53 -0.41
N ASP A 141 7.45 31.79 -1.51
CA ASP A 141 6.37 30.83 -1.71
C ASP A 141 6.77 29.44 -1.25
N GLU A 142 5.86 28.73 -0.62
CA GLU A 142 6.07 27.35 -0.17
C GLU A 142 5.58 26.35 -1.21
N TYR A 143 6.44 25.41 -1.55
CA TYR A 143 6.16 24.34 -2.49
C TYR A 143 6.17 22.98 -1.77
N LEU A 144 5.25 22.12 -2.15
CA LEU A 144 5.19 20.73 -1.74
C LEU A 144 5.28 19.82 -2.95
N ALA A 145 6.24 18.92 -2.95
CA ALA A 145 6.46 18.02 -4.07
C ALA A 145 6.86 16.62 -3.64
N VAL A 146 6.47 15.63 -4.44
CA VAL A 146 7.00 14.26 -4.36
C VAL A 146 8.04 14.13 -5.47
N LYS A 147 9.29 13.83 -5.13
CA LYS A 147 10.43 13.78 -6.05
C LYS A 147 11.43 12.70 -5.63
N TYR A 148 12.25 12.24 -6.58
CA TYR A 148 13.53 11.63 -6.24
C TYR A 148 14.45 12.68 -5.66
N VAL A 149 15.17 12.30 -4.60
CA VAL A 149 16.19 13.15 -4.01
C VAL A 149 17.55 12.57 -4.34
N ASN A 150 18.33 13.32 -5.11
CA ASN A 150 19.68 12.97 -5.52
C ASN A 150 20.70 13.94 -4.92
N ARG A 151 21.96 13.53 -4.92
CA ARG A 151 23.06 14.42 -4.56
C ARG A 151 23.20 15.49 -5.63
N SER A 152 23.28 16.75 -5.22
CA SER A 152 23.62 17.86 -6.12
C SER A 152 25.14 17.94 -6.30
N GLU A 153 25.59 18.46 -7.44
CA GLU A 153 26.98 18.84 -7.66
C GLU A 153 27.37 20.09 -6.86
N LYS A 154 26.37 20.87 -6.42
CA LYS A 154 26.56 22.05 -5.59
C LYS A 154 26.56 21.65 -4.12
N GLU A 155 27.61 22.04 -3.38
CA GLU A 155 27.69 21.83 -1.94
C GLU A 155 26.55 22.58 -1.22
N GLY A 156 25.89 21.93 -0.27
CA GLY A 156 24.77 22.50 0.48
C GLY A 156 23.42 22.46 -0.26
N TYR A 157 23.32 21.71 -1.38
CA TYR A 157 22.09 21.57 -2.17
C TYR A 157 21.66 20.12 -2.27
N LEU A 158 20.33 19.91 -2.41
CA LEU A 158 19.73 18.68 -2.88
C LEU A 158 19.25 18.84 -4.33
N LYS A 159 19.41 17.79 -5.12
CA LYS A 159 18.85 17.73 -6.47
C LYS A 159 17.51 16.98 -6.43
N LEU A 160 16.43 17.69 -6.72
CA LEU A 160 15.08 17.13 -6.86
C LEU A 160 14.84 16.73 -8.30
N VAL A 161 14.53 15.46 -8.53
CA VAL A 161 14.35 14.88 -9.86
C VAL A 161 12.95 14.30 -9.97
N SER A 162 12.26 14.68 -11.06
CA SER A 162 10.96 14.09 -11.42
C SER A 162 11.17 12.79 -12.19
N TYR A 163 10.24 11.85 -12.08
CA TYR A 163 10.20 10.72 -13.00
C TYR A 163 9.63 11.13 -14.37
N ASN A 164 8.64 12.02 -14.37
CA ASN A 164 8.09 12.58 -15.58
C ASN A 164 9.10 13.57 -16.20
N THR A 165 9.59 13.24 -17.37
CA THR A 165 10.63 14.00 -18.09
C THR A 165 10.20 15.37 -18.57
N HIS A 166 8.91 15.70 -18.50
CA HIS A 166 8.43 17.06 -18.75
C HIS A 166 8.82 18.08 -17.66
N HIS A 167 9.24 17.58 -16.50
CA HIS A 167 9.67 18.38 -15.36
C HIS A 167 11.19 18.33 -15.22
N GLU A 168 11.85 19.45 -15.43
CA GLU A 168 13.30 19.57 -15.29
C GLU A 168 13.76 19.35 -13.83
N PRO A 169 14.92 18.74 -13.61
CA PRO A 169 15.54 18.65 -12.30
C PRO A 169 15.87 20.03 -11.74
N MET A 170 15.76 20.20 -10.42
CA MET A 170 16.11 21.43 -9.74
C MET A 170 17.03 21.19 -8.54
N ASP A 171 17.97 22.12 -8.33
CA ASP A 171 18.83 22.14 -7.15
C ASP A 171 18.23 23.09 -6.11
N ILE A 172 17.95 22.57 -4.91
CA ILE A 172 17.36 23.31 -3.79
C ILE A 172 18.38 23.36 -2.65
N PRO A 173 18.70 24.54 -2.11
CA PRO A 173 19.59 24.66 -0.98
C PRO A 173 18.93 24.03 0.26
N PHE A 174 19.72 23.37 1.12
CA PHE A 174 19.21 22.79 2.38
C PHE A 174 18.49 23.82 3.24
N ALA A 175 18.95 25.08 3.24
CA ALA A 175 18.33 26.16 4.00
C ALA A 175 16.90 26.49 3.59
N SER A 176 16.53 26.17 2.33
CA SER A 176 15.17 26.41 1.81
C SER A 176 14.20 25.25 2.08
N ILE A 177 14.69 24.14 2.62
CA ILE A 177 13.85 22.96 2.87
C ILE A 177 13.24 23.06 4.28
N ASN A 178 11.91 23.11 4.33
CA ASN A 178 11.16 23.20 5.59
C ASN A 178 10.99 21.85 6.27
N ALA A 179 10.67 20.81 5.50
CA ALA A 179 10.44 19.46 5.99
C ALA A 179 10.62 18.43 4.87
N MET A 180 11.03 17.23 5.25
CA MET A 180 11.16 16.09 4.33
C MET A 180 10.69 14.81 4.99
N ALA A 181 10.15 13.91 4.18
CA ALA A 181 9.81 12.55 4.60
C ALA A 181 10.08 11.56 3.46
N ILE A 182 10.69 10.43 3.77
CA ILE A 182 10.93 9.36 2.80
C ILE A 182 9.63 8.60 2.52
N VAL A 183 9.33 8.33 1.26
CA VAL A 183 8.17 7.52 0.86
C VAL A 183 8.50 6.05 1.08
N LYS A 184 7.65 5.34 1.81
CA LYS A 184 7.83 3.93 2.17
C LYS A 184 6.97 2.98 1.36
N PHE A 185 5.81 3.43 0.90
CA PHE A 185 4.90 2.68 0.05
C PHE A 185 3.98 3.61 -0.75
N SER A 186 3.33 3.06 -1.76
CA SER A 186 2.25 3.75 -2.47
C SER A 186 1.06 2.82 -2.69
N ILE A 187 -0.15 3.40 -2.73
CA ILE A 187 -1.40 2.71 -3.03
C ILE A 187 -2.05 3.41 -4.21
N ARG A 188 -2.37 2.65 -5.24
CA ARG A 188 -3.13 3.14 -6.39
C ARG A 188 -4.52 2.54 -6.39
N ARG A 189 -5.55 3.40 -6.48
CA ARG A 189 -6.92 2.97 -6.66
C ARG A 189 -7.28 2.97 -8.15
N HIS A 190 -7.76 1.83 -8.64
CA HIS A 190 -8.41 1.74 -9.93
C HIS A 190 -9.91 1.62 -9.69
N MET A 191 -10.68 2.65 -10.03
CA MET A 191 -12.14 2.56 -10.03
C MET A 191 -12.59 2.11 -11.42
N MET A 192 -13.29 0.98 -11.49
CA MET A 192 -14.02 0.56 -12.66
C MET A 192 -15.41 1.15 -12.56
N MET A 193 -15.87 1.80 -13.63
CA MET A 193 -17.25 2.28 -13.77
C MET A 193 -18.08 1.20 -14.44
#